data_60aa6713169b4a7cc63d389ed83c463a
#
_entry.id   60aa6713169b4a7cc63d389ed83c463a
#
_cell.length_a   1.000
_cell.length_b   1.000
_cell.length_c   1.000
_cell.angle_alpha   90.00
_cell.angle_beta   90.00
_cell.angle_gamma   90.00
#
_symmetry.space_group_name_H-M   'P 1'
#
loop_
_entity.id
_entity.type
_entity.pdbx_description
1 polymer ?
#
loop_
_entity_poly.entity_id
_entity_poly.type
_entity_poly.pdbx_seq_one_letter_code
_entity_poly.pdbx_strand_id
1 'polypeptide(L)'
;EELVHDALEEAIWSETSLGMPICGTKETLSEITGDMIKDYYKRTYRPENCVIAVTGNFKSDEMLEKLKGVFGGWTNEGYVKNEFKKATYLPSKVIINKDIEQVHLCISFKSPRRDSKHRYSLAVLNTLFGGGMSSMLFQKIREEEGLVYSIYSYTSAYSDTGVMTVYACTNRQKAESVIESIMRQIYRIKTEKINDKVIEITKEQIIANYIIGTENTANRMSGNGGSM
;
A
#
# COMPACT_ATOMS: atom_id res chain seq x y z
N GLU A 1 6.42 10.66 10.97
CA GLU A 1 6.27 10.09 9.62
C GLU A 1 4.88 9.46 9.44
N GLU A 2 4.44 8.52 10.26
CA GLU A 2 3.16 7.80 10.13
C GLU A 2 1.95 8.75 10.03
N LEU A 3 1.89 9.76 10.87
CA LEU A 3 0.76 10.70 10.89
C LEU A 3 0.47 11.38 9.53
N VAL A 4 1.48 11.65 8.69
CA VAL A 4 1.25 12.28 7.39
C VAL A 4 0.57 11.33 6.41
N HIS A 5 0.84 10.03 6.54
CA HIS A 5 0.20 9.00 5.74
C HIS A 5 -1.26 8.80 6.16
N ASP A 6 -1.52 8.72 7.47
CA ASP A 6 -2.88 8.63 8.02
C ASP A 6 -3.73 9.85 7.62
N ALA A 7 -3.16 11.07 7.77
CA ALA A 7 -3.84 12.30 7.38
C ALA A 7 -4.11 12.38 5.87
N LEU A 8 -3.22 11.84 5.04
CA LEU A 8 -3.46 11.72 3.61
C LEU A 8 -4.64 10.79 3.33
N GLU A 9 -4.64 9.58 3.90
CA GLU A 9 -5.69 8.59 3.64
C GLU A 9 -7.04 9.07 4.15
N GLU A 10 -7.10 9.66 5.33
CA GLU A 10 -8.30 10.30 5.86
C GLU A 10 -8.84 11.38 4.90
N ALA A 11 -7.96 12.22 4.35
CA ALA A 11 -8.35 13.31 3.48
C ALA A 11 -8.87 12.85 2.11
N ILE A 12 -8.18 11.89 1.47
CA ILE A 12 -8.52 11.43 0.12
C ILE A 12 -9.65 10.39 0.08
N TRP A 13 -9.93 9.71 1.21
CA TRP A 13 -10.96 8.67 1.35
C TRP A 13 -12.03 9.01 2.40
N SER A 14 -12.19 10.28 2.78
CA SER A 14 -13.00 10.75 3.91
C SER A 14 -14.45 10.25 3.95
N GLU A 15 -15.00 9.86 2.80
CA GLU A 15 -16.38 9.36 2.71
C GLU A 15 -16.50 7.83 2.79
N THR A 16 -15.41 7.11 3.05
CA THR A 16 -15.37 5.65 3.02
C THR A 16 -14.54 5.09 4.18
N SER A 17 -14.67 3.78 4.41
CA SER A 17 -13.87 3.08 5.44
C SER A 17 -12.36 3.08 5.17
N LEU A 18 -11.91 3.35 3.93
CA LEU A 18 -10.49 3.47 3.63
C LEU A 18 -9.84 4.70 4.29
N GLY A 19 -10.62 5.76 4.60
CA GLY A 19 -10.13 6.94 5.30
C GLY A 19 -10.14 6.80 6.82
N MET A 20 -10.62 5.69 7.35
CA MET A 20 -10.60 5.46 8.79
C MET A 20 -9.24 4.94 9.24
N PRO A 21 -8.68 5.45 10.36
CA PRO A 21 -7.42 4.96 10.87
C PRO A 21 -7.54 3.49 11.31
N ILE A 22 -6.59 2.66 10.90
CA ILE A 22 -6.59 1.20 11.18
C ILE A 22 -6.63 0.93 12.70
N CYS A 23 -5.90 1.72 13.48
CA CYS A 23 -5.88 1.60 14.94
C CYS A 23 -7.10 2.24 15.64
N GLY A 24 -8.02 2.84 14.89
CA GLY A 24 -9.13 3.60 15.46
C GLY A 24 -8.69 4.90 16.15
N THR A 25 -9.63 5.53 16.84
CA THR A 25 -9.38 6.70 17.70
C THR A 25 -9.49 6.32 19.16
N LYS A 26 -9.03 7.19 20.07
CA LYS A 26 -9.16 6.96 21.52
C LYS A 26 -10.62 6.75 21.92
N GLU A 27 -11.52 7.50 21.30
CA GLU A 27 -12.97 7.44 21.52
C GLU A 27 -13.52 6.09 21.08
N THR A 28 -13.28 5.70 19.81
CA THR A 28 -13.76 4.42 19.27
C THR A 28 -13.19 3.22 20.01
N LEU A 29 -11.90 3.26 20.42
CA LEU A 29 -11.29 2.19 21.20
C LEU A 29 -11.90 2.05 22.59
N SER A 30 -12.30 3.15 23.23
CA SER A 30 -12.92 3.13 24.55
C SER A 30 -14.32 2.51 24.56
N GLU A 31 -14.99 2.48 23.40
CA GLU A 31 -16.34 1.91 23.23
C GLU A 31 -16.33 0.41 22.91
N ILE A 32 -15.17 -0.14 22.51
CA ILE A 32 -15.06 -1.57 22.15
C ILE A 32 -15.19 -2.45 23.38
N THR A 33 -16.19 -3.32 23.39
CA THR A 33 -16.41 -4.30 24.46
C THR A 33 -16.01 -5.71 24.00
N GLY A 34 -15.79 -6.61 24.98
CA GLY A 34 -15.50 -8.01 24.69
C GLY A 34 -16.62 -8.72 23.92
N ASP A 35 -17.87 -8.31 24.11
CA ASP A 35 -19.01 -8.91 23.39
C ASP A 35 -19.07 -8.42 21.94
N MET A 36 -18.74 -7.15 21.67
CA MET A 36 -18.59 -6.64 20.31
C MET A 36 -17.53 -7.41 19.52
N ILE A 37 -16.40 -7.71 20.16
CA ILE A 37 -15.31 -8.52 19.56
C ILE A 37 -15.80 -9.93 19.24
N LYS A 38 -16.50 -10.59 20.19
CA LYS A 38 -17.05 -11.93 19.98
C LYS A 38 -18.07 -11.98 18.83
N ASP A 39 -18.94 -10.97 18.76
CA ASP A 39 -19.94 -10.87 17.69
C ASP A 39 -19.29 -10.61 16.33
N TYR A 40 -18.29 -9.73 16.28
CA TYR A 40 -17.49 -9.50 15.07
C TYR A 40 -16.81 -10.80 14.62
N TYR A 41 -16.16 -11.50 15.54
CA TYR A 41 -15.50 -12.78 15.26
C TYR A 41 -16.50 -13.78 14.67
N LYS A 42 -17.65 -13.99 15.32
CA LYS A 42 -18.68 -14.92 14.86
C LYS A 42 -19.23 -14.59 13.47
N ARG A 43 -19.35 -13.31 13.12
CA ARG A 43 -19.87 -12.88 11.81
C ARG A 43 -18.82 -12.93 10.70
N THR A 44 -17.57 -12.64 11.03
CA THR A 44 -16.53 -12.36 10.02
C THR A 44 -15.61 -13.56 9.78
N TYR A 45 -15.26 -14.30 10.82
CA TYR A 45 -14.40 -15.46 10.72
C TYR A 45 -15.24 -16.69 10.32
N ARG A 46 -15.40 -16.85 9.02
CA ARG A 46 -16.21 -17.91 8.41
C ARG A 46 -15.40 -18.59 7.29
N PRO A 47 -15.67 -19.89 6.99
CA PRO A 47 -14.96 -20.62 5.94
C PRO A 47 -14.88 -19.86 4.61
N GLU A 48 -15.97 -19.23 4.17
CA GLU A 48 -16.03 -18.47 2.91
C GLU A 48 -15.21 -17.20 2.91
N ASN A 49 -14.85 -16.70 4.09
CA ASN A 49 -14.08 -15.47 4.24
C ASN A 49 -12.63 -15.73 4.69
N CYS A 50 -12.21 -17.00 4.68
CA CYS A 50 -10.90 -17.40 5.16
C CYS A 50 -10.16 -18.23 4.12
N VAL A 51 -8.87 -17.92 3.95
CA VAL A 51 -7.93 -18.70 3.16
C VAL A 51 -6.84 -19.21 4.09
N ILE A 52 -6.55 -20.51 4.02
CA ILE A 52 -5.45 -21.13 4.74
C ILE A 52 -4.33 -21.44 3.74
N ALA A 53 -3.24 -20.70 3.83
CA ALA A 53 -2.05 -20.91 3.02
C ALA A 53 -0.93 -21.51 3.87
N VAL A 54 -0.33 -22.60 3.41
CA VAL A 54 0.80 -23.24 4.07
C VAL A 54 1.93 -23.44 3.09
N THR A 55 3.13 -23.03 3.46
CA THR A 55 4.34 -23.20 2.65
C THR A 55 5.49 -23.67 3.51
N GLY A 56 6.21 -24.71 3.06
CA GLY A 56 7.34 -25.26 3.79
C GLY A 56 7.72 -26.66 3.28
N ASN A 57 8.54 -27.35 4.05
CA ASN A 57 8.94 -28.73 3.74
C ASN A 57 8.02 -29.73 4.46
N PHE A 58 6.98 -30.18 3.78
CA PHE A 58 6.03 -31.17 4.29
C PHE A 58 5.44 -32.01 3.13
N LYS A 59 4.84 -33.14 3.47
CA LYS A 59 4.03 -33.91 2.52
C LYS A 59 2.63 -33.31 2.42
N SER A 60 2.21 -32.98 1.22
CA SER A 60 0.94 -32.28 0.96
C SER A 60 -0.26 -33.04 1.51
N ASP A 61 -0.33 -34.36 1.31
CA ASP A 61 -1.47 -35.19 1.77
C ASP A 61 -1.57 -35.21 3.30
N GLU A 62 -0.42 -35.38 3.99
CA GLU A 62 -0.38 -35.37 5.46
C GLU A 62 -0.80 -33.99 6.02
N MET A 63 -0.39 -32.90 5.39
CA MET A 63 -0.79 -31.57 5.79
C MET A 63 -2.27 -31.32 5.54
N LEU A 64 -2.79 -31.74 4.38
CA LEU A 64 -4.19 -31.62 4.05
C LEU A 64 -5.10 -32.36 5.05
N GLU A 65 -4.73 -33.61 5.43
CA GLU A 65 -5.48 -34.38 6.43
C GLU A 65 -5.45 -33.69 7.81
N LYS A 66 -4.30 -33.12 8.22
CA LYS A 66 -4.23 -32.31 9.45
C LYS A 66 -5.15 -31.09 9.41
N LEU A 67 -5.16 -30.36 8.28
CA LEU A 67 -6.01 -29.19 8.09
C LEU A 67 -7.51 -29.58 8.11
N LYS A 68 -7.87 -30.70 7.44
CA LYS A 68 -9.24 -31.24 7.49
C LYS A 68 -9.65 -31.62 8.92
N GLY A 69 -8.75 -32.24 9.68
CA GLY A 69 -8.98 -32.61 11.08
C GLY A 69 -9.26 -31.41 11.98
N VAL A 70 -8.60 -30.28 11.73
CA VAL A 70 -8.75 -29.05 12.54
C VAL A 70 -9.94 -28.21 12.07
N PHE A 71 -10.09 -28.02 10.75
CA PHE A 71 -11.03 -27.06 10.17
C PHE A 71 -12.25 -27.71 9.50
N GLY A 72 -12.26 -29.03 9.31
CA GLY A 72 -13.32 -29.72 8.57
C GLY A 72 -14.70 -29.66 9.21
N GLY A 73 -14.78 -29.44 10.54
CA GLY A 73 -16.01 -29.18 11.25
C GLY A 73 -16.46 -27.71 11.28
N TRP A 74 -15.72 -26.83 10.64
CA TRP A 74 -16.03 -25.40 10.61
C TRP A 74 -17.14 -25.12 9.61
N THR A 75 -18.34 -24.82 10.11
CA THR A 75 -19.54 -24.63 9.31
C THR A 75 -19.84 -23.17 9.04
N ASN A 76 -20.61 -22.93 7.99
CA ASN A 76 -20.92 -21.61 7.45
C ASN A 76 -22.33 -21.14 7.80
N GLU A 77 -22.74 -21.28 9.03
CA GLU A 77 -24.06 -20.80 9.44
C GLU A 77 -24.06 -19.28 9.68
N GLY A 78 -24.92 -18.56 8.96
CA GLY A 78 -25.19 -17.13 9.19
C GLY A 78 -24.14 -16.17 8.66
N TYR A 79 -23.32 -16.56 7.63
CA TYR A 79 -22.44 -15.61 6.96
C TYR A 79 -23.23 -14.56 6.18
N VAL A 80 -22.94 -13.31 6.45
CA VAL A 80 -23.42 -12.16 5.67
C VAL A 80 -22.22 -11.45 5.07
N LYS A 81 -22.16 -11.40 3.75
CA LYS A 81 -21.09 -10.67 3.06
C LYS A 81 -21.21 -9.18 3.35
N ASN A 82 -20.13 -8.59 3.85
CA ASN A 82 -20.08 -7.15 4.04
C ASN A 82 -20.05 -6.45 2.68
N GLU A 83 -20.99 -5.53 2.46
CA GLU A 83 -20.95 -4.62 1.33
C GLU A 83 -20.31 -3.31 1.76
N PHE A 84 -19.27 -2.90 1.04
CA PHE A 84 -18.60 -1.64 1.31
C PHE A 84 -18.99 -0.59 0.27
N LYS A 85 -19.16 0.65 0.73
CA LYS A 85 -19.33 1.79 -0.18
C LYS A 85 -18.09 1.89 -1.07
N LYS A 86 -18.30 2.00 -2.38
CA LYS A 86 -17.21 2.16 -3.34
C LYS A 86 -16.40 3.40 -3.03
N ALA A 87 -15.09 3.24 -2.92
CA ALA A 87 -14.18 4.32 -2.62
C ALA A 87 -14.00 5.26 -3.81
N THR A 88 -14.10 6.55 -3.56
CA THR A 88 -13.88 7.61 -4.54
C THR A 88 -12.72 8.47 -4.06
N TYR A 89 -11.70 8.62 -4.91
CA TYR A 89 -10.56 9.50 -4.62
C TYR A 89 -11.01 10.96 -4.66
N LEU A 90 -10.84 11.66 -3.54
CA LEU A 90 -11.18 13.06 -3.37
C LEU A 90 -9.89 13.91 -3.30
N PRO A 91 -9.63 14.78 -4.30
CA PRO A 91 -8.52 15.71 -4.21
C PRO A 91 -8.68 16.62 -3.00
N SER A 92 -7.70 16.59 -2.10
CA SER A 92 -7.77 17.30 -0.81
C SER A 92 -6.42 17.91 -0.48
N LYS A 93 -6.42 18.92 0.40
CA LYS A 93 -5.22 19.54 0.96
C LYS A 93 -5.39 19.64 2.48
N VAL A 94 -4.48 19.01 3.20
CA VAL A 94 -4.44 19.07 4.67
C VAL A 94 -3.09 19.59 5.13
N ILE A 95 -3.08 20.45 6.13
CA ILE A 95 -1.87 20.96 6.77
C ILE A 95 -2.04 20.77 8.27
N ILE A 96 -1.14 20.01 8.88
CA ILE A 96 -1.08 19.76 10.32
C ILE A 96 0.15 20.47 10.86
N ASN A 97 -0.05 21.43 11.77
CA ASN A 97 1.05 22.10 12.42
C ASN A 97 1.48 21.31 13.66
N LYS A 98 2.77 21.00 13.72
CA LYS A 98 3.42 20.39 14.88
C LYS A 98 4.74 21.10 15.16
N ASP A 99 5.14 21.09 16.42
CA ASP A 99 6.44 21.61 16.86
C ASP A 99 7.49 20.50 16.69
N ILE A 100 7.94 20.36 15.44
CA ILE A 100 8.99 19.40 15.01
C ILE A 100 9.93 20.07 14.02
N GLU A 101 11.16 19.59 13.97
CA GLU A 101 12.20 20.17 13.10
C GLU A 101 11.97 19.86 11.61
N GLN A 102 11.36 18.71 11.31
CA GLN A 102 11.21 18.23 9.94
C GLN A 102 9.77 18.44 9.44
N VAL A 103 9.67 18.73 8.15
CA VAL A 103 8.41 18.75 7.42
C VAL A 103 8.26 17.43 6.68
N HIS A 104 7.18 16.73 6.95
CA HIS A 104 6.77 15.54 6.22
C HIS A 104 5.66 15.90 5.26
N LEU A 105 5.78 15.54 4.00
CA LEU A 105 4.79 15.83 2.98
C LEU A 105 4.48 14.59 2.13
N CYS A 106 3.19 14.46 1.77
CA CYS A 106 2.70 13.46 0.85
C CYS A 106 1.97 14.15 -0.31
N ILE A 107 2.27 13.73 -1.53
CA ILE A 107 1.55 14.14 -2.74
C ILE A 107 1.00 12.88 -3.38
N SER A 108 -0.32 12.79 -3.52
CA SER A 108 -0.97 11.58 -4.03
C SER A 108 -1.70 11.80 -5.34
N PHE A 109 -1.84 10.72 -6.09
CA PHE A 109 -2.52 10.67 -7.39
C PHE A 109 -3.39 9.42 -7.44
N LYS A 110 -4.59 9.56 -7.99
CA LYS A 110 -5.42 8.39 -8.27
C LYS A 110 -4.67 7.42 -9.17
N SER A 111 -4.69 6.14 -8.81
CA SER A 111 -4.05 5.08 -9.58
C SER A 111 -5.01 3.92 -9.87
N PRO A 112 -4.63 2.99 -10.76
CA PRO A 112 -5.41 1.80 -11.05
C PRO A 112 -5.67 0.93 -9.81
N ARG A 113 -6.84 0.29 -9.78
CA ARG A 113 -7.19 -0.73 -8.79
C ARG A 113 -6.37 -2.02 -8.98
N ARG A 114 -6.42 -2.92 -7.98
CA ARG A 114 -5.59 -4.14 -7.89
C ARG A 114 -5.71 -5.08 -9.09
N ASP A 115 -6.90 -5.29 -9.62
CA ASP A 115 -7.18 -6.18 -10.75
C ASP A 115 -7.07 -5.51 -12.13
N SER A 116 -6.61 -4.26 -12.18
CA SER A 116 -6.45 -3.52 -13.43
C SER A 116 -5.36 -4.15 -14.31
N LYS A 117 -5.61 -4.18 -15.62
CA LYS A 117 -4.59 -4.55 -16.62
C LYS A 117 -3.35 -3.63 -16.59
N HIS A 118 -3.47 -2.44 -16.02
CA HIS A 118 -2.38 -1.46 -15.91
C HIS A 118 -1.53 -1.61 -14.64
N ARG A 119 -1.81 -2.61 -13.77
CA ARG A 119 -1.07 -2.80 -12.51
C ARG A 119 0.44 -2.97 -12.71
N TYR A 120 0.86 -3.69 -13.75
CA TYR A 120 2.28 -3.89 -14.04
C TYR A 120 2.94 -2.63 -14.61
N SER A 121 2.25 -1.87 -15.43
CA SER A 121 2.74 -0.57 -15.90
C SER A 121 2.90 0.41 -14.73
N LEU A 122 1.98 0.39 -13.76
CA LEU A 122 2.09 1.17 -12.54
C LEU A 122 3.29 0.73 -11.68
N ALA A 123 3.55 -0.57 -11.57
CA ALA A 123 4.71 -1.08 -10.83
C ALA A 123 6.04 -0.60 -11.47
N VAL A 124 6.15 -0.67 -12.79
CA VAL A 124 7.32 -0.15 -13.52
C VAL A 124 7.45 1.36 -13.32
N LEU A 125 6.35 2.11 -13.47
CA LEU A 125 6.34 3.56 -13.24
C LEU A 125 6.79 3.90 -11.82
N ASN A 126 6.23 3.26 -10.81
CA ASN A 126 6.58 3.52 -9.41
C ASN A 126 8.05 3.21 -9.11
N THR A 127 8.57 2.07 -9.58
CA THR A 127 9.98 1.69 -9.38
C THR A 127 10.93 2.70 -10.03
N LEU A 128 10.65 3.11 -11.26
CA LEU A 128 11.44 4.10 -11.98
C LEU A 128 11.34 5.49 -11.35
N PHE A 129 10.16 5.89 -10.89
CA PHE A 129 9.90 7.24 -10.41
C PHE A 129 10.44 7.46 -9.00
N GLY A 130 10.13 6.58 -8.03
CA GLY A 130 10.49 6.76 -6.63
C GLY A 130 10.73 5.46 -5.85
N GLY A 131 10.86 4.31 -6.53
CA GLY A 131 10.93 3.00 -5.89
C GLY A 131 12.30 2.60 -5.33
N GLY A 132 13.29 3.47 -5.31
CA GLY A 132 14.62 3.16 -4.76
C GLY A 132 15.68 4.22 -5.06
N MET A 133 16.94 3.93 -4.68
CA MET A 133 18.05 4.88 -4.81
C MET A 133 18.38 5.27 -6.25
N SER A 134 18.10 4.43 -7.23
CA SER A 134 18.29 4.73 -8.66
C SER A 134 17.10 5.44 -9.31
N SER A 135 16.05 5.72 -8.56
CA SER A 135 14.83 6.35 -9.07
C SER A 135 15.01 7.83 -9.39
N MET A 136 14.15 8.35 -10.26
CA MET A 136 14.17 9.75 -10.72
C MET A 136 14.09 10.74 -9.56
N LEU A 137 13.16 10.51 -8.61
CA LEU A 137 13.00 11.40 -7.45
C LEU A 137 14.23 11.39 -6.56
N PHE A 138 14.77 10.20 -6.26
CA PHE A 138 15.93 10.07 -5.38
C PHE A 138 17.15 10.73 -6.00
N GLN A 139 17.49 10.37 -7.25
CA GLN A 139 18.65 10.91 -7.93
C GLN A 139 18.56 12.44 -8.09
N LYS A 140 17.40 12.94 -8.52
CA LYS A 140 17.26 14.38 -8.79
C LYS A 140 17.14 15.21 -7.51
N ILE A 141 16.23 14.84 -6.61
CA ILE A 141 15.86 15.72 -5.50
C ILE A 141 16.74 15.52 -4.27
N ARG A 142 17.18 14.27 -4.02
CA ARG A 142 18.06 13.98 -2.89
C ARG A 142 19.52 14.13 -3.23
N GLU A 143 20.02 13.49 -4.30
CA GLU A 143 21.43 13.44 -4.61
C GLU A 143 21.92 14.73 -5.32
N GLU A 144 21.23 15.18 -6.38
CA GLU A 144 21.67 16.35 -7.13
C GLU A 144 21.28 17.68 -6.45
N GLU A 145 20.02 17.82 -6.01
CA GLU A 145 19.51 19.09 -5.44
C GLU A 145 19.72 19.18 -3.92
N GLY A 146 19.91 18.06 -3.22
CA GLY A 146 20.12 18.03 -1.76
C GLY A 146 18.97 18.64 -0.96
N LEU A 147 17.74 18.52 -1.46
CA LEU A 147 16.56 19.17 -0.88
C LEU A 147 15.89 18.37 0.23
N VAL A 148 16.10 17.06 0.28
CA VAL A 148 15.37 16.16 1.16
C VAL A 148 16.28 15.22 1.95
N TYR A 149 15.84 14.80 3.12
CA TYR A 149 16.46 13.71 3.88
C TYR A 149 16.01 12.34 3.37
N SER A 150 14.73 12.23 3.00
CA SER A 150 14.14 11.03 2.45
C SER A 150 13.12 11.40 1.38
N ILE A 151 13.09 10.62 0.29
CA ILE A 151 12.06 10.72 -0.75
C ILE A 151 11.86 9.34 -1.38
N TYR A 152 10.60 8.96 -1.55
CA TYR A 152 10.21 7.74 -2.23
C TYR A 152 8.78 7.84 -2.76
N SER A 153 8.41 6.92 -3.64
CA SER A 153 7.00 6.73 -4.02
C SER A 153 6.56 5.29 -3.77
N TYR A 154 5.29 5.14 -3.47
CA TYR A 154 4.65 3.85 -3.27
C TYR A 154 3.23 3.84 -3.82
N THR A 155 2.67 2.65 -3.99
CA THR A 155 1.31 2.47 -4.50
C THR A 155 0.49 1.64 -3.52
N SER A 156 -0.75 2.07 -3.25
CA SER A 156 -1.75 1.29 -2.54
C SER A 156 -2.88 0.95 -3.51
N ALA A 157 -3.12 -0.34 -3.73
CA ALA A 157 -4.12 -0.82 -4.67
C ALA A 157 -5.19 -1.64 -3.93
N TYR A 158 -6.41 -1.14 -3.96
CA TYR A 158 -7.59 -1.74 -3.35
C TYR A 158 -8.44 -2.48 -4.41
N SER A 159 -9.51 -3.13 -3.99
CA SER A 159 -10.41 -3.88 -4.88
C SER A 159 -11.11 -3.00 -5.92
N ASP A 160 -11.41 -1.77 -5.57
CA ASP A 160 -12.23 -0.83 -6.36
C ASP A 160 -11.50 0.46 -6.74
N THR A 161 -10.37 0.77 -6.11
CA THR A 161 -9.61 2.01 -6.33
C THR A 161 -8.12 1.78 -6.10
N GLY A 162 -7.31 2.83 -6.27
CA GLY A 162 -5.89 2.86 -5.93
C GLY A 162 -5.34 4.27 -5.85
N VAL A 163 -4.20 4.39 -5.21
CA VAL A 163 -3.46 5.65 -5.06
C VAL A 163 -1.97 5.40 -5.25
N MET A 164 -1.29 6.33 -5.89
CA MET A 164 0.17 6.43 -5.91
C MET A 164 0.56 7.67 -5.11
N THR A 165 1.46 7.51 -4.17
CA THR A 165 1.88 8.57 -3.25
C THR A 165 3.38 8.80 -3.36
N VAL A 166 3.77 10.06 -3.41
CA VAL A 166 5.14 10.51 -3.22
C VAL A 166 5.26 11.06 -1.81
N TYR A 167 6.14 10.48 -1.02
CA TYR A 167 6.52 10.98 0.30
C TYR A 167 7.87 11.71 0.22
N ALA A 168 8.00 12.80 0.96
CA ALA A 168 9.28 13.45 1.17
C ALA A 168 9.39 14.01 2.59
N CYS A 169 10.63 14.00 3.11
CA CYS A 169 10.99 14.59 4.39
C CYS A 169 12.09 15.63 4.18
N THR A 170 11.85 16.85 4.65
CA THR A 170 12.76 17.98 4.44
C THR A 170 12.70 18.96 5.62
N ASN A 171 13.46 20.02 5.57
CA ASN A 171 13.31 21.14 6.51
C ASN A 171 12.26 22.14 6.01
N ARG A 172 11.76 22.97 6.93
CA ARG A 172 10.70 23.97 6.64
C ARG A 172 11.06 24.93 5.51
N GLN A 173 12.34 25.33 5.43
CA GLN A 173 12.79 26.32 4.45
C GLN A 173 12.83 25.78 3.02
N LYS A 174 13.01 24.46 2.87
CA LYS A 174 13.09 23.79 1.56
C LYS A 174 11.78 23.19 1.09
N ALA A 175 10.73 23.17 1.91
CA ALA A 175 9.48 22.45 1.61
C ALA A 175 8.83 22.89 0.29
N GLU A 176 8.78 24.16 -0.02
CA GLU A 176 8.24 24.69 -1.28
C GLU A 176 9.07 24.23 -2.48
N SER A 177 10.40 24.37 -2.40
CA SER A 177 11.31 23.90 -3.46
C SER A 177 11.20 22.39 -3.71
N VAL A 178 10.97 21.59 -2.65
CA VAL A 178 10.73 20.14 -2.78
C VAL A 178 9.45 19.88 -3.58
N ILE A 179 8.34 20.55 -3.25
CA ILE A 179 7.08 20.41 -3.98
C ILE A 179 7.27 20.78 -5.45
N GLU A 180 7.90 21.91 -5.73
CA GLU A 180 8.18 22.34 -7.10
C GLU A 180 9.05 21.33 -7.86
N SER A 181 10.08 20.80 -7.21
CA SER A 181 10.94 19.80 -7.84
C SER A 181 10.20 18.49 -8.13
N ILE A 182 9.37 17.99 -7.20
CA ILE A 182 8.51 16.83 -7.43
C ILE A 182 7.59 17.09 -8.62
N MET A 183 6.94 18.26 -8.69
CA MET A 183 6.03 18.60 -9.79
C MET A 183 6.76 18.70 -11.13
N ARG A 184 8.00 19.20 -11.16
CA ARG A 184 8.85 19.16 -12.36
C ARG A 184 9.14 17.73 -12.83
N GLN A 185 9.45 16.81 -11.91
CA GLN A 185 9.70 15.41 -12.28
C GLN A 185 8.41 14.72 -12.78
N ILE A 186 7.25 15.02 -12.21
CA ILE A 186 5.95 14.54 -12.69
C ILE A 186 5.68 15.06 -14.11
N TYR A 187 5.96 16.33 -14.36
CA TYR A 187 5.81 16.90 -15.70
C TYR A 187 6.72 16.22 -16.71
N ARG A 188 7.99 15.99 -16.35
CA ARG A 188 8.96 15.30 -17.21
C ARG A 188 8.49 13.90 -17.58
N ILE A 189 8.06 13.10 -16.63
CA ILE A 189 7.64 11.71 -16.90
C ILE A 189 6.37 11.65 -17.77
N LYS A 190 5.56 12.71 -17.80
CA LYS A 190 4.37 12.83 -18.64
C LYS A 190 4.68 13.29 -20.07
N THR A 191 5.73 14.07 -20.26
CA THR A 191 6.02 14.77 -21.53
C THR A 191 7.25 14.26 -22.25
N GLU A 192 8.22 13.71 -21.51
CA GLU A 192 9.45 13.19 -22.10
C GLU A 192 9.33 11.67 -22.33
N LYS A 193 9.87 11.22 -23.48
CA LYS A 193 9.97 9.78 -23.72
C LYS A 193 11.03 9.18 -22.82
N ILE A 194 10.64 8.20 -21.99
CA ILE A 194 11.59 7.43 -21.19
C ILE A 194 12.40 6.53 -22.12
N ASN A 195 13.70 6.44 -21.88
CA ASN A 195 14.58 5.58 -22.65
C ASN A 195 14.18 4.10 -22.46
N ASP A 196 14.00 3.40 -23.58
CA ASP A 196 13.57 2.00 -23.60
C ASP A 196 14.51 1.10 -22.78
N LYS A 197 15.82 1.36 -22.78
CA LYS A 197 16.80 0.65 -21.98
C LYS A 197 16.57 0.82 -20.47
N VAL A 198 16.16 2.00 -20.02
CA VAL A 198 15.85 2.26 -18.60
C VAL A 198 14.60 1.48 -18.20
N ILE A 199 13.61 1.41 -19.08
CA ILE A 199 12.39 0.61 -18.85
C ILE A 199 12.74 -0.88 -18.71
N GLU A 200 13.58 -1.42 -19.58
CA GLU A 200 14.00 -2.83 -19.51
C GLU A 200 14.78 -3.13 -18.22
N ILE A 201 15.75 -2.30 -17.84
CA ILE A 201 16.48 -2.44 -16.57
C ILE A 201 15.51 -2.42 -15.38
N THR A 202 14.52 -1.53 -15.40
CA THR A 202 13.51 -1.45 -14.33
C THR A 202 12.65 -2.71 -14.25
N LYS A 203 12.27 -3.28 -15.37
CA LYS A 203 11.54 -4.56 -15.42
C LYS A 203 12.39 -5.71 -14.87
N GLU A 204 13.65 -5.80 -15.28
CA GLU A 204 14.59 -6.80 -14.77
C GLU A 204 14.77 -6.68 -13.27
N GLN A 205 14.88 -5.47 -12.73
CA GLN A 205 14.96 -5.22 -11.29
C GLN A 205 13.70 -5.72 -10.55
N ILE A 206 12.50 -5.44 -11.07
CA ILE A 206 11.25 -5.91 -10.49
C ILE A 206 11.20 -7.45 -10.49
N ILE A 207 11.56 -8.08 -11.62
CA ILE A 207 11.58 -9.54 -11.75
C ILE A 207 12.59 -10.15 -10.77
N ALA A 208 13.81 -9.60 -10.70
CA ALA A 208 14.84 -10.07 -9.79
C ALA A 208 14.39 -9.96 -8.31
N ASN A 209 13.82 -8.83 -7.92
CA ASN A 209 13.30 -8.64 -6.56
C ASN A 209 12.16 -9.63 -6.24
N TYR A 210 11.28 -9.90 -7.21
CA TYR A 210 10.23 -10.92 -7.05
C TYR A 210 10.81 -12.30 -6.85
N ILE A 211 11.76 -12.72 -7.70
CA ILE A 211 12.42 -14.05 -7.61
C ILE A 211 13.12 -14.21 -6.27
N ILE A 212 13.95 -13.25 -5.87
CA ILE A 212 14.65 -13.25 -4.57
C ILE A 212 13.62 -13.28 -3.42
N GLY A 213 12.56 -12.48 -3.53
CA GLY A 213 11.49 -12.47 -2.53
C GLY A 213 10.80 -13.83 -2.35
N THR A 214 10.69 -14.64 -3.42
CA THR A 214 10.06 -15.98 -3.36
C THR A 214 10.94 -17.05 -2.69
N GLU A 215 12.21 -16.79 -2.43
CA GLU A 215 13.06 -17.68 -1.63
C GLU A 215 12.58 -17.72 -0.16
N ASN A 216 11.99 -16.65 0.32
CA ASN A 216 11.39 -16.58 1.65
C ASN A 216 10.05 -17.34 1.67
N THR A 217 9.93 -18.34 2.54
CA THR A 217 8.72 -19.16 2.67
C THR A 217 7.51 -18.37 3.11
N ALA A 218 7.66 -17.34 3.95
CA ALA A 218 6.57 -16.46 4.37
C ALA A 218 6.03 -15.64 3.19
N ASN A 219 6.91 -15.10 2.35
CA ASN A 219 6.49 -14.37 1.15
C ASN A 219 5.74 -15.27 0.15
N ARG A 220 6.22 -16.52 -0.03
CA ARG A 220 5.50 -17.52 -0.85
C ARG A 220 4.14 -17.84 -0.28
N MET A 221 4.04 -18.03 1.02
CA MET A 221 2.77 -18.29 1.70
C MET A 221 1.79 -17.14 1.50
N SER A 222 2.23 -15.91 1.77
CA SER A 222 1.39 -14.71 1.61
C SER A 222 0.98 -14.47 0.16
N GLY A 223 1.89 -14.69 -0.80
CA GLY A 223 1.61 -14.59 -2.23
C GLY A 223 0.58 -15.61 -2.71
N ASN A 224 0.71 -16.86 -2.28
CA ASN A 224 -0.26 -17.92 -2.61
C ASN A 224 -1.62 -17.65 -1.98
N GLY A 225 -1.66 -17.28 -0.70
CA GLY A 225 -2.91 -16.96 -0.01
C GLY A 225 -3.62 -15.73 -0.58
N GLY A 226 -2.87 -14.70 -0.97
CA GLY A 226 -3.43 -13.48 -1.56
C GLY A 226 -3.89 -13.61 -3.02
N SER A 227 -3.59 -14.75 -3.67
CA SER A 227 -4.00 -15.05 -5.05
C SER A 227 -5.32 -15.81 -5.15
N MET A 228 -5.83 -16.29 -4.02
CA MET A 228 -7.10 -17.01 -3.91
C MET A 228 -8.27 -16.03 -3.79
#